data_d18abe7048f1ea6777a01d5d4fb29f2f
#
_entry.id   d18abe7048f1ea6777a01d5d4fb29f2f
#
_cell.length_a   1.000
_cell.length_b   1.000
_cell.length_c   1.000
_cell.angle_alpha   90.00
_cell.angle_beta   90.00
_cell.angle_gamma   90.00
#
_symmetry.space_group_name_H-M   'P 1'
#
loop_
_entity.id
_entity.type
_entity.pdbx_description
1 polymer ?
#
loop_
_entity_poly.entity_id
_entity_poly.type
_entity_poly.pdbx_seq_one_letter_code
_entity_poly.pdbx_strand_id
1 'polypeptide(L)'
;MNSMYRIYPEKRYRKTLAILQRFAPKGTSILDLGVRNPFSDVMEKEGYVVSNTEGEDLDLHPETLKDYQGEMVTALEILEHLVNPFGVLQQLPAKKLLITVPLRLWFAKAYRNDKDPRDCHYHEFEDWQLDMLLEKAGWQIQYREKWTHPVGKLGFRPLLRYFVPRYYAVYAQRMTND
;
A
#
# COMPACT_ATOMS: atom_id res chain seq x y z
N MET A 1 -3.50 2.32 19.87
CA MET A 1 -2.97 1.45 18.79
C MET A 1 -3.80 0.17 18.79
N ASN A 2 -4.63 -0.01 17.78
CA ASN A 2 -5.71 -1.01 17.78
C ASN A 2 -5.16 -2.43 17.66
N SER A 3 -5.65 -3.35 18.50
CA SER A 3 -5.18 -4.76 18.62
C SER A 3 -5.36 -5.59 17.33
N MET A 4 -6.16 -5.15 16.38
CA MET A 4 -6.36 -5.86 15.10
C MET A 4 -5.14 -5.81 14.18
N TYR A 5 -4.31 -4.76 14.26
CA TYR A 5 -3.03 -4.72 13.52
C TYR A 5 -1.98 -5.70 14.05
N ARG A 6 -2.12 -6.16 15.29
CA ARG A 6 -1.19 -7.13 15.91
C ARG A 6 -1.47 -8.60 15.55
N ILE A 7 -2.65 -8.94 15.06
CA ILE A 7 -3.08 -10.35 15.02
C ILE A 7 -2.86 -11.03 13.65
N TYR A 8 -2.77 -10.31 12.51
CA TYR A 8 -2.68 -10.94 11.19
C TYR A 8 -1.80 -10.22 10.14
N PRO A 9 -0.67 -9.58 10.48
CA PRO A 9 0.17 -8.98 9.46
C PRO A 9 1.02 -10.01 8.69
N GLU A 10 1.26 -11.21 9.25
CA GLU A 10 2.27 -12.15 8.75
C GLU A 10 2.08 -12.54 7.29
N LYS A 11 0.87 -12.90 6.86
CA LYS A 11 0.62 -13.26 5.45
C LYS A 11 0.84 -12.06 4.53
N ARG A 12 0.36 -10.87 4.91
CA ARG A 12 0.54 -9.65 4.15
C ARG A 12 2.02 -9.30 4.07
N TYR A 13 2.73 -9.25 5.18
CA TYR A 13 4.16 -8.94 5.24
C TYR A 13 4.97 -9.91 4.39
N ARG A 14 4.74 -11.22 4.52
CA ARG A 14 5.41 -12.23 3.71
C ARG A 14 5.17 -12.05 2.22
N LYS A 15 3.92 -11.78 1.81
CA LYS A 15 3.54 -11.55 0.41
C LYS A 15 4.18 -10.28 -0.14
N THR A 16 4.07 -9.17 0.58
CA THR A 16 4.65 -7.89 0.18
C THR A 16 6.17 -7.99 0.11
N LEU A 17 6.81 -8.63 1.09
CA LEU A 17 8.26 -8.84 1.10
C LEU A 17 8.72 -9.70 -0.09
N ALA A 18 8.00 -10.76 -0.43
CA ALA A 18 8.33 -11.59 -1.59
C ALA A 18 8.27 -10.80 -2.92
N ILE A 19 7.31 -9.89 -3.05
CA ILE A 19 7.25 -8.99 -4.21
C ILE A 19 8.43 -8.01 -4.18
N LEU A 20 8.71 -7.42 -3.02
CA LEU A 20 9.83 -6.50 -2.86
C LEU A 20 11.16 -7.16 -3.25
N GLN A 21 11.43 -8.35 -2.73
CA GLN A 21 12.65 -9.13 -3.03
C GLN A 21 12.79 -9.48 -4.51
N ARG A 22 11.67 -9.63 -5.22
CA ARG A 22 11.67 -9.91 -6.67
C ARG A 22 12.12 -8.71 -7.51
N PHE A 23 11.81 -7.49 -7.09
CA PHE A 23 11.98 -6.28 -7.91
C PHE A 23 13.00 -5.29 -7.37
N ALA A 24 13.46 -5.47 -6.14
CA ALA A 24 14.46 -4.64 -5.50
C ALA A 24 15.59 -5.49 -4.90
N PRO A 25 16.84 -5.32 -5.33
CA PRO A 25 17.98 -5.98 -4.69
C PRO A 25 18.18 -5.45 -3.25
N LYS A 26 18.84 -6.25 -2.41
CA LYS A 26 19.26 -5.79 -1.08
C LYS A 26 20.14 -4.54 -1.22
N GLY A 27 20.03 -3.64 -0.27
CA GLY A 27 20.68 -2.35 -0.31
C GLY A 27 19.88 -1.25 -1.00
N THR A 28 18.77 -1.58 -1.71
CA THR A 28 17.89 -0.56 -2.30
C THR A 28 17.39 0.41 -1.24
N SER A 29 17.48 1.71 -1.53
CA SER A 29 16.89 2.75 -0.70
C SER A 29 15.39 2.86 -0.96
N ILE A 30 14.59 2.74 0.11
CA ILE A 30 13.12 2.72 0.06
C ILE A 30 12.57 3.88 0.88
N LEU A 31 11.72 4.68 0.27
CA LEU A 31 10.83 5.58 0.98
C LEU A 31 9.50 4.86 1.24
N ASP A 32 9.21 4.53 2.49
CA ASP A 32 7.94 3.94 2.91
C ASP A 32 6.98 5.05 3.35
N LEU A 33 5.89 5.25 2.60
CA LEU A 33 4.93 6.30 2.92
C LEU A 33 4.21 6.02 4.24
N GLY A 34 4.03 7.07 5.02
CA GLY A 34 3.51 7.01 6.37
C GLY A 34 4.60 6.92 7.44
N VAL A 35 4.19 7.07 8.69
CA VAL A 35 5.12 6.97 9.83
C VAL A 35 5.68 5.57 9.95
N ARG A 36 6.89 5.49 10.54
CA ARG A 36 7.57 4.21 10.76
C ARG A 36 6.65 3.18 11.41
N ASN A 37 6.68 1.99 10.88
CA ASN A 37 5.79 0.90 11.25
C ASN A 37 6.55 -0.44 11.33
N PRO A 38 5.95 -1.53 11.89
CA PRO A 38 6.65 -2.80 12.03
C PRO A 38 7.13 -3.43 10.72
N PHE A 39 6.55 -3.08 9.57
CA PHE A 39 7.03 -3.59 8.29
C PHE A 39 8.28 -2.87 7.81
N SER A 40 8.44 -1.58 8.16
CA SER A 40 9.70 -0.86 7.94
C SER A 40 10.88 -1.60 8.61
N ASP A 41 10.69 -2.11 9.85
CA ASP A 41 11.68 -2.90 10.56
C ASP A 41 11.95 -4.26 9.88
N VAL A 42 10.93 -4.88 9.30
CA VAL A 42 11.08 -6.12 8.52
C VAL A 42 11.92 -5.87 7.26
N MET A 43 11.64 -4.79 6.54
CA MET A 43 12.42 -4.43 5.35
C MET A 43 13.90 -4.16 5.69
N GLU A 44 14.18 -3.45 6.77
CA GLU A 44 15.58 -3.21 7.21
C GLU A 44 16.30 -4.50 7.59
N LYS A 45 15.65 -5.42 8.32
CA LYS A 45 16.22 -6.74 8.67
C LYS A 45 16.55 -7.58 7.43
N GLU A 46 15.80 -7.38 6.35
CA GLU A 46 16.04 -8.04 5.06
C GLU A 46 17.15 -7.36 4.23
N GLY A 47 17.69 -6.23 4.71
CA GLY A 47 18.84 -5.56 4.12
C GLY A 47 18.49 -4.39 3.21
N TYR A 48 17.29 -3.79 3.34
CA TYR A 48 16.93 -2.53 2.67
C TYR A 48 17.29 -1.31 3.52
N VAL A 49 17.50 -0.18 2.88
CA VAL A 49 17.69 1.11 3.56
C VAL A 49 16.35 1.84 3.55
N VAL A 50 15.68 1.91 4.70
CA VAL A 50 14.30 2.39 4.77
C VAL A 50 14.24 3.76 5.45
N SER A 51 13.61 4.71 4.77
CA SER A 51 13.16 5.97 5.34
C SER A 51 11.63 6.03 5.31
N ASN A 52 11.04 6.79 6.22
CA ASN A 52 9.60 6.98 6.29
C ASN A 52 9.26 8.48 6.16
N THR A 53 8.05 8.79 5.71
CA THR A 53 7.50 10.14 5.86
C THR A 53 7.13 10.39 7.34
N GLU A 54 7.01 11.65 7.74
CA GLU A 54 6.79 12.01 9.15
C GLU A 54 5.31 12.02 9.56
N GLY A 55 4.40 11.62 8.63
CA GLY A 55 2.96 11.58 8.87
C GLY A 55 2.25 12.86 8.45
N GLU A 56 2.84 13.57 7.48
CA GLU A 56 2.24 14.71 6.81
C GLU A 56 0.90 14.32 6.19
N ASP A 57 -0.01 15.26 6.13
CA ASP A 57 -1.24 15.12 5.36
C ASP A 57 -0.90 15.28 3.86
N LEU A 58 -0.71 14.15 3.18
CA LEU A 58 -0.32 14.14 1.77
C LEU A 58 -1.44 14.60 0.82
N ASP A 59 -2.69 14.70 1.29
CA ASP A 59 -3.77 15.33 0.52
C ASP A 59 -3.63 16.84 0.47
N LEU A 60 -3.14 17.45 1.57
CA LEU A 60 -2.96 18.89 1.68
C LEU A 60 -1.56 19.35 1.26
N HIS A 61 -0.55 18.51 1.51
CA HIS A 61 0.86 18.84 1.33
C HIS A 61 1.64 17.77 0.53
N PRO A 62 1.16 17.39 -0.68
CA PRO A 62 1.85 16.39 -1.49
C PRO A 62 3.24 16.85 -1.96
N GLU A 63 3.50 18.17 -1.98
CA GLU A 63 4.79 18.76 -2.33
C GLU A 63 5.92 18.38 -1.37
N THR A 64 5.61 18.01 -0.12
CA THR A 64 6.62 17.56 0.87
C THR A 64 7.35 16.31 0.43
N LEU A 65 6.75 15.52 -0.45
CA LEU A 65 7.39 14.33 -1.02
C LEU A 65 8.67 14.64 -1.81
N LYS A 66 8.86 15.88 -2.26
CA LYS A 66 10.08 16.32 -2.97
C LYS A 66 11.30 16.39 -2.06
N ASP A 67 11.09 16.51 -0.76
CA ASP A 67 12.16 16.57 0.24
C ASP A 67 12.72 15.19 0.58
N TYR A 68 12.03 14.13 0.14
CA TYR A 68 12.43 12.75 0.35
C TYR A 68 13.16 12.18 -0.87
N GLN A 69 13.99 11.17 -0.62
CA GLN A 69 14.73 10.45 -1.64
C GLN A 69 14.59 8.94 -1.45
N GLY A 70 14.66 8.21 -2.54
CA GLY A 70 14.64 6.76 -2.56
C GLY A 70 14.67 6.24 -4.00
N GLU A 71 15.25 5.07 -4.19
CA GLU A 71 15.21 4.37 -5.48
C GLU A 71 13.82 3.78 -5.74
N MET A 72 13.10 3.51 -4.66
CA MET A 72 11.78 2.92 -4.67
C MET A 72 10.89 3.56 -3.60
N VAL A 73 9.61 3.71 -3.90
CA VAL A 73 8.58 4.06 -2.91
C VAL A 73 7.74 2.82 -2.59
N THR A 74 7.41 2.64 -1.32
CA THR A 74 6.35 1.73 -0.89
C THR A 74 5.15 2.52 -0.35
N ALA A 75 3.94 2.18 -0.80
CA ALA A 75 2.68 2.75 -0.34
C ALA A 75 1.76 1.60 0.09
N LEU A 76 1.90 1.19 1.34
CA LEU A 76 1.30 -0.05 1.85
C LEU A 76 0.09 0.25 2.73
N GLU A 77 -1.12 0.07 2.18
CA GLU A 77 -2.38 0.42 2.85
C GLU A 77 -2.44 1.94 3.18
N ILE A 78 -2.12 2.75 2.17
CA ILE A 78 -2.10 4.23 2.28
C ILE A 78 -3.11 4.87 1.33
N LEU A 79 -3.18 4.41 0.06
CA LEU A 79 -3.94 5.12 -0.98
C LEU A 79 -5.44 5.17 -0.70
N GLU A 80 -5.99 4.19 -0.01
CA GLU A 80 -7.39 4.15 0.42
C GLU A 80 -7.74 5.24 1.44
N HIS A 81 -6.75 5.74 2.17
CA HIS A 81 -6.89 6.80 3.16
C HIS A 81 -6.72 8.21 2.57
N LEU A 82 -6.30 8.33 1.32
CA LEU A 82 -6.16 9.62 0.63
C LEU A 82 -7.45 10.01 -0.06
N VAL A 83 -7.78 11.29 -0.01
CA VAL A 83 -8.88 11.89 -0.80
C VAL A 83 -8.44 12.05 -2.25
N ASN A 84 -7.18 12.45 -2.48
CA ASN A 84 -6.59 12.66 -3.80
C ASN A 84 -5.33 11.80 -4.03
N PRO A 85 -5.46 10.47 -4.11
CA PRO A 85 -4.31 9.59 -4.36
C PRO A 85 -3.61 9.88 -5.70
N PHE A 86 -4.32 10.43 -6.70
CA PHE A 86 -3.74 10.80 -7.99
C PHE A 86 -2.64 11.87 -7.84
N GLY A 87 -2.92 12.94 -7.09
CA GLY A 87 -1.96 14.01 -6.86
C GLY A 87 -0.69 13.53 -6.15
N VAL A 88 -0.85 12.64 -5.17
CA VAL A 88 0.26 12.02 -4.44
C VAL A 88 1.10 11.13 -5.37
N LEU A 89 0.45 10.26 -6.16
CA LEU A 89 1.12 9.37 -7.10
C LEU A 89 1.97 10.11 -8.15
N GLN A 90 1.52 11.29 -8.58
CA GLN A 90 2.28 12.12 -9.52
C GLN A 90 3.56 12.70 -8.91
N GLN A 91 3.57 12.95 -7.60
CA GLN A 91 4.68 13.63 -6.91
C GLN A 91 5.67 12.68 -6.22
N LEU A 92 5.46 11.36 -6.30
CA LEU A 92 6.39 10.39 -5.73
C LEU A 92 7.81 10.59 -6.28
N PRO A 93 8.85 10.62 -5.42
CA PRO A 93 10.21 11.00 -5.83
C PRO A 93 11.00 9.88 -6.54
N ALA A 94 10.47 8.65 -6.57
CA ALA A 94 11.17 7.49 -7.14
C ALA A 94 10.60 7.05 -8.50
N LYS A 95 11.37 6.20 -9.19
CA LYS A 95 10.95 5.58 -10.46
C LYS A 95 10.33 4.19 -10.30
N LYS A 96 10.41 3.59 -9.12
CA LYS A 96 9.85 2.28 -8.77
C LYS A 96 8.84 2.45 -7.65
N LEU A 97 7.75 1.70 -7.73
CA LEU A 97 6.64 1.82 -6.78
C LEU A 97 6.08 0.44 -6.47
N LEU A 98 5.94 0.13 -5.18
CA LEU A 98 5.20 -1.03 -4.70
C LEU A 98 4.03 -0.55 -3.86
N ILE A 99 2.83 -0.93 -4.25
CA ILE A 99 1.59 -0.55 -3.58
C ILE A 99 0.90 -1.80 -3.07
N THR A 100 0.27 -1.69 -1.90
CA THR A 100 -0.82 -2.60 -1.50
C THR A 100 -2.04 -1.81 -1.10
N VAL A 101 -3.22 -2.28 -1.49
CA VAL A 101 -4.50 -1.74 -1.05
C VAL A 101 -5.46 -2.86 -0.66
N PRO A 102 -6.38 -2.61 0.27
CA PRO A 102 -7.50 -3.49 0.52
C PRO A 102 -8.53 -3.38 -0.60
N LEU A 103 -8.90 -4.50 -1.20
CA LEU A 103 -9.97 -4.54 -2.20
C LEU A 103 -11.35 -4.44 -1.55
N ARG A 104 -12.27 -3.82 -2.27
CA ARG A 104 -13.69 -3.78 -1.94
C ARG A 104 -14.23 -5.21 -1.74
N LEU A 105 -14.94 -5.41 -0.64
CA LEU A 105 -15.68 -6.62 -0.37
C LEU A 105 -17.19 -6.31 -0.49
N TRP A 106 -17.84 -6.85 -1.50
CA TRP A 106 -19.27 -6.61 -1.76
C TRP A 106 -20.19 -6.95 -0.57
N PHE A 107 -19.73 -7.80 0.35
CA PHE A 107 -20.44 -8.22 1.56
C PHE A 107 -20.03 -7.47 2.83
N ALA A 108 -19.17 -6.43 2.72
CA ALA A 108 -18.72 -5.63 3.85
C ALA A 108 -18.92 -4.13 3.56
N LYS A 109 -19.07 -3.34 4.61
CA LYS A 109 -19.05 -1.89 4.51
C LYS A 109 -17.60 -1.40 4.37
N ALA A 110 -17.43 -0.20 3.82
CA ALA A 110 -16.17 0.53 3.84
C ALA A 110 -15.66 0.67 5.29
N TYR A 111 -14.33 0.64 5.44
CA TYR A 111 -13.71 0.80 6.74
C TYR A 111 -13.85 2.24 7.22
N ARG A 112 -14.24 2.38 8.47
CA ARG A 112 -14.31 3.66 9.17
C ARG A 112 -13.89 3.47 10.62
N ASN A 113 -13.05 4.36 11.10
CA ASN A 113 -12.70 4.46 12.51
C ASN A 113 -13.42 5.67 13.13
N ASP A 114 -14.39 5.42 14.01
CA ASP A 114 -15.17 6.49 14.64
C ASP A 114 -14.34 7.34 15.64
N LYS A 115 -13.15 6.88 15.99
CA LYS A 115 -12.26 7.56 16.95
C LYS A 115 -11.15 8.37 16.27
N ASP A 116 -10.80 8.05 15.04
CA ASP A 116 -9.80 8.76 14.25
C ASP A 116 -10.34 9.01 12.84
N PRO A 117 -10.75 10.24 12.53
CA PRO A 117 -11.27 10.57 11.20
C PRO A 117 -10.29 10.34 10.05
N ARG A 118 -8.98 10.34 10.34
CA ARG A 118 -7.95 10.07 9.32
C ARG A 118 -7.78 8.59 9.03
N ASP A 119 -8.21 7.70 9.94
CA ASP A 119 -8.20 6.25 9.76
C ASP A 119 -9.54 5.78 9.16
N CYS A 120 -9.89 6.34 8.01
CA CYS A 120 -11.08 6.00 7.23
C CYS A 120 -10.70 5.74 5.78
N HIS A 121 -11.41 4.83 5.12
CA HIS A 121 -11.24 4.64 3.68
C HIS A 121 -12.11 5.63 2.92
N TYR A 122 -11.48 6.53 2.20
CA TYR A 122 -12.13 7.37 1.20
C TYR A 122 -12.37 6.58 -0.08
N HIS A 123 -11.50 5.58 -0.35
CA HIS A 123 -11.62 4.70 -1.51
C HIS A 123 -11.72 3.24 -1.09
N GLU A 124 -12.69 2.52 -1.65
CA GLU A 124 -12.77 1.06 -1.62
C GLU A 124 -12.47 0.57 -3.03
N PHE A 125 -11.19 0.31 -3.31
CA PHE A 125 -10.73 -0.03 -4.64
C PHE A 125 -11.26 -1.38 -5.14
N GLU A 126 -11.65 -1.41 -6.40
CA GLU A 126 -11.57 -2.60 -7.24
C GLU A 126 -10.20 -2.60 -7.93
N ASP A 127 -9.70 -3.77 -8.34
CA ASP A 127 -8.36 -3.89 -8.91
C ASP A 127 -8.15 -3.00 -10.16
N TRP A 128 -9.12 -3.03 -11.08
CA TRP A 128 -9.08 -2.23 -12.30
C TRP A 128 -9.10 -0.70 -12.03
N GLN A 129 -9.73 -0.26 -10.93
CA GLN A 129 -9.74 1.16 -10.56
C GLN A 129 -8.34 1.61 -10.13
N LEU A 130 -7.63 0.79 -9.34
CA LEU A 130 -6.25 1.08 -8.98
C LEU A 130 -5.34 1.07 -10.20
N ASP A 131 -5.53 0.10 -11.11
CA ASP A 131 -4.74 0.01 -12.34
C ASP A 131 -4.90 1.28 -13.20
N MET A 132 -6.14 1.71 -13.46
CA MET A 132 -6.42 2.95 -14.20
C MET A 132 -5.84 4.19 -13.51
N LEU A 133 -5.91 4.26 -12.18
CA LEU A 133 -5.35 5.36 -11.41
C LEU A 133 -3.83 5.43 -11.58
N LEU A 134 -3.14 4.30 -11.49
CA LEU A 134 -1.70 4.21 -11.67
C LEU A 134 -1.28 4.59 -13.08
N GLU A 135 -1.91 4.02 -14.09
CA GLU A 135 -1.62 4.33 -15.50
C GLU A 135 -1.85 5.81 -15.79
N LYS A 136 -2.96 6.38 -15.30
CA LYS A 136 -3.27 7.81 -15.46
C LYS A 136 -2.26 8.71 -14.75
N ALA A 137 -1.69 8.26 -13.62
CA ALA A 137 -0.67 8.97 -12.87
C ALA A 137 0.75 8.80 -13.45
N GLY A 138 0.90 8.09 -14.58
CA GLY A 138 2.18 7.92 -15.28
C GLY A 138 2.99 6.72 -14.80
N TRP A 139 2.33 5.68 -14.28
CA TRP A 139 2.96 4.46 -13.83
C TRP A 139 2.63 3.28 -14.74
N GLN A 140 3.63 2.59 -15.24
CA GLN A 140 3.49 1.35 -15.99
C GLN A 140 3.53 0.15 -15.05
N ILE A 141 2.44 -0.61 -15.02
CA ILE A 141 2.32 -1.77 -14.13
C ILE A 141 3.12 -2.94 -14.72
N GLN A 142 4.03 -3.50 -13.90
CA GLN A 142 4.90 -4.64 -14.27
C GLN A 142 4.46 -5.95 -13.61
N TYR A 143 3.79 -5.86 -12.45
CA TYR A 143 3.38 -7.05 -11.70
C TYR A 143 2.14 -6.77 -10.86
N ARG A 144 1.29 -7.78 -10.74
CA ARG A 144 0.05 -7.77 -9.95
C ARG A 144 -0.07 -9.06 -9.15
N GLU A 145 -0.52 -8.94 -7.91
CA GLU A 145 -0.86 -10.12 -7.10
C GLU A 145 -2.06 -9.82 -6.20
N LYS A 146 -2.99 -10.77 -6.12
CA LYS A 146 -4.12 -10.70 -5.18
C LYS A 146 -4.08 -11.87 -4.21
N TRP A 147 -4.52 -11.63 -2.98
CA TRP A 147 -4.65 -12.71 -2.00
C TRP A 147 -5.81 -12.51 -1.05
N THR A 148 -6.31 -13.65 -0.56
CA THR A 148 -7.38 -13.70 0.43
C THR A 148 -6.84 -13.43 1.83
N HIS A 149 -7.72 -12.95 2.72
CA HIS A 149 -7.44 -12.77 4.14
C HIS A 149 -8.50 -13.50 4.98
N PRO A 150 -8.37 -14.82 5.15
CA PRO A 150 -9.26 -15.60 6.01
C PRO A 150 -9.20 -15.11 7.45
N VAL A 151 -10.34 -15.09 8.11
CA VAL A 151 -10.44 -14.80 9.55
C VAL A 151 -10.99 -16.02 10.27
N GLY A 152 -10.40 -16.42 11.38
CA GLY A 152 -10.76 -17.61 12.16
C GLY A 152 -12.07 -17.44 12.95
N LYS A 153 -13.11 -16.94 12.29
CA LYS A 153 -14.46 -16.76 12.86
C LYS A 153 -15.47 -17.59 12.08
N LEU A 154 -16.49 -18.12 12.77
CA LEU A 154 -17.61 -18.80 12.13
C LEU A 154 -18.62 -17.78 11.59
N GLY A 155 -19.20 -18.08 10.42
CA GLY A 155 -20.24 -17.26 9.81
C GLY A 155 -20.07 -17.12 8.29
N PHE A 156 -21.13 -16.65 7.62
CA PHE A 156 -21.17 -16.51 6.17
C PHE A 156 -20.09 -15.54 5.65
N ARG A 157 -19.95 -14.34 6.25
CA ARG A 157 -18.95 -13.35 5.86
C ARG A 157 -17.50 -13.83 6.06
N PRO A 158 -17.13 -14.44 7.20
CA PRO A 158 -15.85 -15.11 7.39
C PRO A 158 -15.57 -16.18 6.34
N LEU A 159 -16.55 -17.01 5.99
CA LEU A 159 -16.41 -18.04 4.96
C LEU A 159 -16.05 -17.43 3.59
N LEU A 160 -16.72 -16.38 3.17
CA LEU A 160 -16.44 -15.70 1.90
C LEU A 160 -15.00 -15.15 1.83
N ARG A 161 -14.38 -14.80 2.95
CA ARG A 161 -12.98 -14.31 2.99
C ARG A 161 -11.93 -15.37 2.63
N TYR A 162 -12.30 -16.63 2.55
CA TYR A 162 -11.42 -17.69 2.03
C TYR A 162 -11.31 -17.65 0.51
N PHE A 163 -12.33 -17.15 -0.17
CA PHE A 163 -12.44 -17.20 -1.63
C PHE A 163 -12.30 -15.84 -2.29
N VAL A 164 -12.74 -14.76 -1.61
CA VAL A 164 -12.71 -13.41 -2.15
C VAL A 164 -11.39 -12.73 -1.76
N PRO A 165 -10.57 -12.29 -2.72
CA PRO A 165 -9.36 -11.54 -2.43
C PRO A 165 -9.66 -10.28 -1.62
N ARG A 166 -8.84 -10.02 -0.59
CA ARG A 166 -8.93 -8.81 0.24
C ARG A 166 -7.82 -7.83 -0.07
N TYR A 167 -6.66 -8.32 -0.49
CA TYR A 167 -5.52 -7.46 -0.76
C TYR A 167 -5.09 -7.55 -2.22
N TYR A 168 -4.67 -6.42 -2.74
CA TYR A 168 -4.12 -6.28 -4.07
C TYR A 168 -2.77 -5.56 -3.98
N ALA A 169 -1.73 -6.18 -4.51
CA ALA A 169 -0.40 -5.59 -4.62
C ALA A 169 -0.07 -5.34 -6.08
N VAL A 170 0.54 -4.20 -6.33
CA VAL A 170 1.02 -3.78 -7.65
C VAL A 170 2.44 -3.30 -7.54
N TYR A 171 3.33 -3.82 -8.39
CA TYR A 171 4.61 -3.21 -8.66
C TYR A 171 4.56 -2.48 -10.00
N ALA A 172 4.97 -1.23 -10.00
CA ALA A 172 4.95 -0.36 -11.18
C ALA A 172 6.26 0.44 -11.32
N GLN A 173 6.51 0.92 -12.52
CA GLN A 173 7.63 1.81 -12.83
C GLN A 173 7.12 3.09 -13.48
N ARG A 174 7.81 4.21 -13.22
CA ARG A 174 7.47 5.48 -13.85
C ARG A 174 7.65 5.36 -15.36
N MET A 175 6.64 5.74 -16.13
CA MET A 175 6.79 5.87 -17.57
C MET A 175 7.85 6.93 -17.89
N THR A 176 8.85 6.57 -18.69
CA THR A 176 9.77 7.55 -19.27
C THR A 176 9.07 8.16 -20.48
N ASN A 177 8.85 9.47 -20.45
CA ASN A 177 8.50 10.18 -21.67
C ASN A 177 9.77 10.21 -22.54
N ASP A 178 9.82 9.37 -23.58
CA ASP A 178 10.77 9.52 -24.66
C ASP A 178 10.45 10.77 -25.48
#